data_756c4f659a4f83c59e33f05ee2d82b87
#
_entry.id   756c4f659a4f83c59e33f05ee2d82b87
#
_cell.length_a   1.000
_cell.length_b   1.000
_cell.length_c   1.000
_cell.angle_alpha   90.00
_cell.angle_beta   90.00
_cell.angle_gamma   90.00
#
_symmetry.space_group_name_H-M   'P 1'
#
loop_
_entity.id
_entity.type
_entity.pdbx_description
1 polymer ?
#
loop_
_entity_poly.entity_id
_entity_poly.type
_entity_poly.pdbx_seq_one_letter_code
_entity_poly.pdbx_strand_id
1 'polypeptide(L)'
;ILGVFNLLEAFKKYLIINKKVKLIHVSTDEVYGDILEGRTNEKYPYRPSSPYAASKASSDHIVSSYIKTFKIPAIITNCSNNYGPKQHPEKLIPKLIYNILNDLPLPIYGNGENSREWIFVKDHCEALYKVFNKGKIGETYNIGSRKNLSNIEISKKLLKISKKYITIGSKTKIIFVKDRPGHDLRYALDSSKIKDKIKWKSKINTEEGLEKTFMWYFKNKNYFKSIKKKDFLKRLGNYD
;
A
#
# COMPACT_ATOMS: atom_id res chain seq x y z
N ILE A 1 -6.31 8.57 -13.96
CA ILE A 1 -5.89 8.61 -15.37
C ILE A 1 -5.65 10.05 -15.77
N LEU A 2 -6.70 10.88 -15.88
CA LEU A 2 -6.59 12.27 -16.36
C LEU A 2 -5.60 13.12 -15.54
N GLY A 3 -5.58 12.99 -14.22
CA GLY A 3 -4.61 13.70 -13.36
C GLY A 3 -3.15 13.35 -13.68
N VAL A 4 -2.86 12.07 -13.99
CA VAL A 4 -1.52 11.65 -14.41
C VAL A 4 -1.17 12.21 -15.79
N PHE A 5 -2.10 12.19 -16.73
CA PHE A 5 -1.91 12.81 -18.04
C PHE A 5 -1.59 14.31 -17.91
N ASN A 6 -2.38 15.06 -17.16
CA ASN A 6 -2.15 16.50 -16.94
C ASN A 6 -0.78 16.78 -16.29
N LEU A 7 -0.39 15.94 -15.30
CA LEU A 7 0.92 16.04 -14.68
C LEU A 7 2.06 15.81 -15.69
N LEU A 8 1.92 14.82 -16.55
CA LEU A 8 2.93 14.50 -17.57
C LEU A 8 3.07 15.59 -18.62
N GLU A 9 1.96 16.20 -19.06
CA GLU A 9 1.98 17.34 -19.95
C GLU A 9 2.67 18.57 -19.31
N ALA A 10 2.37 18.85 -18.04
CA ALA A 10 3.04 19.90 -17.29
C ALA A 10 4.53 19.59 -17.10
N PHE A 11 4.86 18.36 -16.75
CA PHE A 11 6.24 17.91 -16.56
C PHE A 11 7.06 17.98 -17.85
N LYS A 12 6.47 17.59 -18.99
CA LYS A 12 7.09 17.70 -20.32
C LYS A 12 7.45 19.17 -20.64
N LYS A 13 6.53 20.11 -20.39
CA LYS A 13 6.81 21.55 -20.55
C LYS A 13 7.91 22.03 -19.61
N TYR A 14 7.89 21.59 -18.35
CA TYR A 14 8.89 21.96 -17.36
C TYR A 14 10.31 21.50 -17.73
N LEU A 15 10.43 20.33 -18.38
CA LEU A 15 11.72 19.78 -18.86
C LEU A 15 12.43 20.66 -19.90
N ILE A 16 11.71 21.53 -20.60
CA ILE A 16 12.30 22.51 -21.55
C ILE A 16 13.18 23.50 -20.77
N ILE A 17 12.72 23.91 -19.58
CA ILE A 17 13.38 24.89 -18.73
C ILE A 17 14.40 24.24 -17.81
N ASN A 18 14.08 23.07 -17.25
CA ASN A 18 14.93 22.37 -16.28
C ASN A 18 15.13 20.89 -16.65
N LYS A 19 16.30 20.58 -17.18
CA LYS A 19 16.67 19.22 -17.63
C LYS A 19 17.15 18.30 -16.50
N LYS A 20 17.39 18.83 -15.28
CA LYS A 20 17.97 18.07 -14.14
C LYS A 20 16.92 17.48 -13.19
N VAL A 21 15.70 17.25 -13.66
CA VAL A 21 14.62 16.70 -12.86
C VAL A 21 14.25 15.31 -13.35
N LYS A 22 13.71 14.48 -12.46
CA LYS A 22 13.11 13.18 -12.81
C LYS A 22 11.83 12.94 -12.01
N LEU A 23 10.96 12.12 -12.57
CA LEU A 23 9.68 11.76 -11.99
C LEU A 23 9.74 10.32 -11.45
N ILE A 24 9.27 10.13 -10.21
CA ILE A 24 8.91 8.80 -9.68
C ILE A 24 7.41 8.67 -9.69
N HIS A 25 6.89 7.76 -10.50
CA HIS A 25 5.47 7.41 -10.51
C HIS A 25 5.23 6.27 -9.53
N VAL A 26 4.47 6.54 -8.47
CA VAL A 26 4.14 5.53 -7.45
C VAL A 26 2.83 4.85 -7.83
N SER A 27 2.93 3.58 -8.19
CA SER A 27 1.82 2.68 -8.51
C SER A 27 1.59 1.65 -7.40
N THR A 28 0.97 0.53 -7.70
CA THR A 28 0.50 -0.49 -6.75
C THR A 28 0.71 -1.89 -7.29
N ASP A 29 0.84 -2.89 -6.43
CA ASP A 29 0.83 -4.31 -6.76
C ASP A 29 -0.50 -4.79 -7.34
N GLU A 30 -1.61 -4.10 -7.06
CA GLU A 30 -2.94 -4.43 -7.55
C GLU A 30 -3.03 -4.41 -9.10
N VAL A 31 -2.12 -3.74 -9.81
CA VAL A 31 -2.09 -3.73 -11.27
C VAL A 31 -1.83 -5.11 -11.87
N TYR A 32 -1.20 -6.01 -11.11
CA TYR A 32 -0.92 -7.38 -11.55
C TYR A 32 -2.12 -8.33 -11.38
N GLY A 33 -3.14 -7.92 -10.62
CA GLY A 33 -4.28 -8.75 -10.26
C GLY A 33 -3.97 -9.81 -9.21
N ASP A 34 -4.81 -10.83 -9.15
CA ASP A 34 -4.71 -11.90 -8.16
C ASP A 34 -3.56 -12.86 -8.48
N ILE A 35 -2.67 -13.09 -7.53
CA ILE A 35 -1.47 -13.93 -7.66
C ILE A 35 -1.58 -15.09 -6.67
N LEU A 36 -2.28 -16.13 -7.08
CA LEU A 36 -2.57 -17.28 -6.22
C LEU A 36 -1.30 -18.03 -5.82
N GLU A 37 -0.34 -18.18 -6.74
CA GLU A 37 0.91 -18.90 -6.54
C GLU A 37 2.12 -18.03 -6.92
N GLY A 38 3.26 -18.31 -6.33
CA GLY A 38 4.52 -17.62 -6.62
C GLY A 38 4.52 -16.13 -6.29
N ARG A 39 5.26 -15.34 -7.08
CA ARG A 39 5.41 -13.89 -6.96
C ARG A 39 5.60 -13.27 -8.33
N THR A 40 5.07 -12.07 -8.56
CA THR A 40 5.19 -11.34 -9.82
C THR A 40 6.40 -10.43 -9.85
N ASN A 41 7.17 -10.51 -10.92
CA ASN A 41 8.21 -9.55 -11.25
C ASN A 41 7.68 -8.44 -12.16
N GLU A 42 8.50 -7.46 -12.49
CA GLU A 42 8.13 -6.28 -13.27
C GLU A 42 7.82 -6.56 -14.76
N LYS A 43 8.04 -7.78 -15.23
CA LYS A 43 7.69 -8.24 -16.59
C LYS A 43 6.34 -8.95 -16.65
N TYR A 44 5.74 -9.22 -15.49
CA TYR A 44 4.44 -9.87 -15.45
C TYR A 44 3.36 -8.97 -16.06
N PRO A 45 2.43 -9.52 -16.88
CA PRO A 45 1.38 -8.71 -17.50
C PRO A 45 0.42 -8.14 -16.46
N TYR A 46 -0.04 -6.91 -16.67
CA TYR A 46 -1.08 -6.30 -15.84
C TYR A 46 -2.42 -6.99 -16.11
N ARG A 47 -3.11 -7.38 -15.02
CA ARG A 47 -4.42 -8.03 -15.02
C ARG A 47 -5.33 -7.45 -13.91
N PRO A 48 -5.60 -6.13 -13.95
CA PRO A 48 -6.33 -5.48 -12.88
C PRO A 48 -7.76 -6.01 -12.76
N SER A 49 -8.20 -6.35 -11.55
CA SER A 49 -9.49 -6.93 -11.23
C SER A 49 -10.52 -5.91 -10.71
N SER A 50 -10.08 -4.69 -10.38
CA SER A 50 -10.94 -3.65 -9.84
C SER A 50 -10.82 -2.35 -10.64
N PRO A 51 -11.85 -1.45 -10.60
CA PRO A 51 -11.77 -0.12 -11.23
C PRO A 51 -10.57 0.71 -10.75
N TYR A 52 -10.22 0.60 -9.47
CA TYR A 52 -9.02 1.23 -8.92
C TYR A 52 -7.76 0.68 -9.57
N ALA A 53 -7.58 -0.64 -9.56
CA ALA A 53 -6.41 -1.30 -10.15
C ALA A 53 -6.30 -0.98 -11.66
N ALA A 54 -7.44 -1.01 -12.38
CA ALA A 54 -7.50 -0.64 -13.80
C ALA A 54 -7.07 0.81 -14.04
N SER A 55 -7.51 1.75 -13.20
CA SER A 55 -7.12 3.16 -13.29
C SER A 55 -5.63 3.38 -13.05
N LYS A 56 -5.03 2.61 -12.13
CA LYS A 56 -3.59 2.64 -11.85
C LYS A 56 -2.79 2.01 -13.00
N ALA A 57 -3.21 0.86 -13.51
CA ALA A 57 -2.59 0.21 -14.67
C ALA A 57 -2.62 1.12 -15.91
N SER A 58 -3.74 1.78 -16.18
CA SER A 58 -3.86 2.78 -17.25
C SER A 58 -2.88 3.94 -17.05
N SER A 59 -2.73 4.41 -15.82
CA SER A 59 -1.77 5.47 -15.48
C SER A 59 -0.32 5.03 -15.74
N ASP A 60 0.04 3.81 -15.37
CA ASP A 60 1.37 3.24 -15.63
C ASP A 60 1.66 3.13 -17.12
N HIS A 61 0.67 2.71 -17.93
CA HIS A 61 0.78 2.67 -19.39
C HIS A 61 0.97 4.06 -20.00
N ILE A 62 0.25 5.08 -19.50
CA ILE A 62 0.45 6.47 -19.94
C ILE A 62 1.87 6.94 -19.61
N VAL A 63 2.35 6.72 -18.38
CA VAL A 63 3.74 7.08 -18.02
C VAL A 63 4.74 6.37 -18.92
N SER A 64 4.57 5.07 -19.15
CA SER A 64 5.43 4.26 -20.04
C SER A 64 5.44 4.81 -21.48
N SER A 65 4.27 5.22 -22.01
CA SER A 65 4.17 5.80 -23.36
C SER A 65 4.91 7.14 -23.44
N TYR A 66 4.79 7.99 -22.43
CA TYR A 66 5.52 9.27 -22.37
C TYR A 66 7.04 9.08 -22.28
N ILE A 67 7.50 8.06 -21.52
CA ILE A 67 8.93 7.69 -21.50
C ILE A 67 9.40 7.31 -22.91
N LYS A 68 8.65 6.46 -23.60
CA LYS A 68 9.03 5.97 -24.94
C LYS A 68 8.99 7.08 -25.99
N THR A 69 7.91 7.86 -26.02
CA THR A 69 7.65 8.85 -27.06
C THR A 69 8.42 10.13 -26.84
N PHE A 70 8.34 10.68 -25.64
CA PHE A 70 8.89 12.02 -25.32
C PHE A 70 10.19 11.97 -24.53
N LYS A 71 10.71 10.76 -24.25
CA LYS A 71 11.97 10.56 -23.49
C LYS A 71 11.97 11.26 -22.12
N ILE A 72 10.81 11.40 -21.49
CA ILE A 72 10.74 11.99 -20.16
C ILE A 72 11.52 11.12 -19.14
N PRO A 73 12.27 11.73 -18.22
CA PRO A 73 13.06 11.01 -17.22
C PRO A 73 12.17 10.53 -16.06
N ALA A 74 11.42 9.46 -16.28
CA ALA A 74 10.52 8.89 -15.28
C ALA A 74 10.88 7.43 -14.95
N ILE A 75 10.53 7.02 -13.72
CA ILE A 75 10.67 5.66 -13.20
C ILE A 75 9.32 5.28 -12.57
N ILE A 76 8.86 4.05 -12.80
CA ILE A 76 7.64 3.51 -12.21
C ILE A 76 8.01 2.64 -11.00
N THR A 77 7.22 2.69 -9.93
CA THR A 77 7.36 1.79 -8.79
C THR A 77 6.01 1.18 -8.45
N ASN A 78 5.95 -0.16 -8.34
CA ASN A 78 4.78 -0.89 -7.87
C ASN A 78 5.03 -1.34 -6.43
N CYS A 79 4.24 -0.82 -5.49
CA CYS A 79 4.45 -1.12 -4.08
C CYS A 79 3.38 -2.04 -3.52
N SER A 80 3.78 -2.88 -2.56
CA SER A 80 2.87 -3.67 -1.74
C SER A 80 2.12 -2.80 -0.71
N ASN A 81 1.20 -3.39 0.06
CA ASN A 81 0.36 -2.68 1.00
C ASN A 81 1.17 -1.97 2.08
N ASN A 82 1.17 -0.65 2.03
CA ASN A 82 1.84 0.18 3.02
C ASN A 82 1.06 0.24 4.32
N TYR A 83 1.77 0.29 5.45
CA TYR A 83 1.19 0.59 6.74
C TYR A 83 2.18 1.37 7.62
N GLY A 84 1.66 2.10 8.60
CA GLY A 84 2.50 2.89 9.50
C GLY A 84 1.78 4.07 10.14
N PRO A 85 2.51 4.91 10.86
CA PRO A 85 2.01 6.16 11.43
C PRO A 85 1.33 7.06 10.39
N LYS A 86 0.28 7.77 10.80
CA LYS A 86 -0.48 8.74 9.99
C LYS A 86 -1.24 8.16 8.80
N GLN A 87 -1.32 6.82 8.64
CA GLN A 87 -2.17 6.23 7.61
C GLN A 87 -3.64 6.55 7.90
N HIS A 88 -4.41 6.86 6.84
CA HIS A 88 -5.84 7.19 6.99
C HIS A 88 -6.61 6.02 7.60
N PRO A 89 -7.48 6.25 8.60
CA PRO A 89 -8.15 5.20 9.38
C PRO A 89 -9.24 4.44 8.62
N GLU A 90 -9.51 4.76 7.37
CA GLU A 90 -10.27 3.92 6.43
C GLU A 90 -9.53 2.59 6.14
N LYS A 91 -8.19 2.58 6.19
CA LYS A 91 -7.37 1.40 5.90
C LYS A 91 -7.38 0.42 7.07
N LEU A 92 -7.18 -0.88 6.76
CA LEU A 92 -7.34 -1.99 7.70
C LEU A 92 -6.61 -1.76 9.03
N ILE A 93 -5.29 -1.60 9.00
CA ILE A 93 -4.46 -1.53 10.22
C ILE A 93 -4.86 -0.35 11.13
N PRO A 94 -4.92 0.91 10.67
CA PRO A 94 -5.33 2.00 11.54
C PRO A 94 -6.79 1.91 11.98
N LYS A 95 -7.69 1.33 11.18
CA LYS A 95 -9.08 1.07 11.58
C LYS A 95 -9.16 0.06 12.72
N LEU A 96 -8.43 -1.04 12.62
CA LEU A 96 -8.35 -2.02 13.70
C LEU A 96 -7.79 -1.41 14.99
N ILE A 97 -6.73 -0.60 14.88
CA ILE A 97 -6.15 0.10 16.04
C ILE A 97 -7.16 1.07 16.65
N TYR A 98 -7.88 1.85 15.82
CA TYR A 98 -8.94 2.72 16.32
C TYR A 98 -10.01 1.94 17.08
N ASN A 99 -10.46 0.81 16.53
CA ASN A 99 -11.47 -0.03 17.16
C ASN A 99 -10.98 -0.63 18.48
N ILE A 100 -9.74 -1.11 18.53
CA ILE A 100 -9.12 -1.62 19.76
C ILE A 100 -9.08 -0.53 20.85
N LEU A 101 -8.67 0.68 20.50
CA LEU A 101 -8.55 1.80 21.44
C LEU A 101 -9.91 2.33 21.94
N ASN A 102 -11.02 2.01 21.29
CA ASN A 102 -12.36 2.48 21.62
C ASN A 102 -13.32 1.34 22.01
N ASP A 103 -12.81 0.16 22.32
CA ASP A 103 -13.59 -1.06 22.64
C ASP A 103 -14.70 -1.34 21.61
N LEU A 104 -14.34 -1.37 20.33
CA LEU A 104 -15.23 -1.68 19.22
C LEU A 104 -14.87 -3.02 18.58
N PRO A 105 -15.84 -3.71 17.93
CA PRO A 105 -15.58 -4.95 17.18
C PRO A 105 -14.57 -4.72 16.05
N LEU A 106 -13.81 -5.78 15.71
CA LEU A 106 -12.81 -5.79 14.64
C LEU A 106 -13.42 -6.47 13.40
N PRO A 107 -14.02 -5.72 12.47
CA PRO A 107 -14.69 -6.30 11.30
C PRO A 107 -13.65 -6.75 10.27
N ILE A 108 -13.74 -8.01 9.87
CA ILE A 108 -12.92 -8.64 8.84
C ILE A 108 -13.83 -9.12 7.72
N TYR A 109 -13.51 -8.76 6.49
CA TYR A 109 -14.25 -9.16 5.30
C TYR A 109 -14.11 -10.67 5.02
N GLY A 110 -15.20 -11.32 4.58
CA GLY A 110 -15.24 -12.74 4.27
C GLY A 110 -14.78 -13.60 5.45
N ASN A 111 -13.91 -14.57 5.20
CA ASN A 111 -13.25 -15.41 6.19
C ASN A 111 -11.92 -14.83 6.71
N GLY A 112 -11.48 -13.69 6.14
CA GLY A 112 -10.23 -13.01 6.51
C GLY A 112 -8.97 -13.59 5.90
N GLU A 113 -9.07 -14.52 4.97
CA GLU A 113 -7.94 -15.21 4.32
C GLU A 113 -7.29 -14.40 3.20
N ASN A 114 -7.93 -13.31 2.75
CA ASN A 114 -7.30 -12.41 1.78
C ASN A 114 -5.91 -11.99 2.26
N SER A 115 -4.91 -12.39 1.49
CA SER A 115 -3.50 -12.25 1.83
C SER A 115 -2.88 -11.04 1.13
N ARG A 116 -2.14 -10.26 1.87
CA ARG A 116 -1.45 -9.06 1.37
C ARG A 116 0.01 -9.10 1.77
N GLU A 117 0.85 -8.55 0.93
CA GLU A 117 2.22 -8.27 1.29
C GLU A 117 2.27 -6.90 2.00
N TRP A 118 2.74 -6.87 3.24
CA TRP A 118 2.71 -5.67 4.08
C TRP A 118 4.11 -5.06 4.21
N ILE A 119 4.24 -3.78 3.86
CA ILE A 119 5.48 -3.04 3.98
C ILE A 119 5.34 -1.85 4.93
N PHE A 120 6.29 -1.71 5.86
CA PHE A 120 6.29 -0.54 6.75
C PHE A 120 6.65 0.72 5.95
N VAL A 121 5.88 1.79 6.14
CA VAL A 121 5.96 3.01 5.30
C VAL A 121 7.35 3.62 5.24
N LYS A 122 8.13 3.56 6.32
CA LYS A 122 9.53 4.05 6.34
C LYS A 122 10.42 3.30 5.37
N ASP A 123 10.28 1.98 5.30
CA ASP A 123 11.02 1.15 4.35
C ASP A 123 10.65 1.51 2.90
N HIS A 124 9.34 1.73 2.64
CA HIS A 124 8.90 2.18 1.32
C HIS A 124 9.47 3.55 0.96
N CYS A 125 9.45 4.53 1.87
CA CYS A 125 10.04 5.85 1.64
C CYS A 125 11.56 5.75 1.36
N GLU A 126 12.29 4.89 2.10
CA GLU A 126 13.71 4.63 1.84
C GLU A 126 13.92 4.02 0.45
N ALA A 127 13.05 3.07 0.04
CA ALA A 127 13.09 2.49 -1.30
C ALA A 127 12.91 3.56 -2.38
N LEU A 128 11.89 4.40 -2.27
CA LEU A 128 11.63 5.49 -3.22
C LEU A 128 12.82 6.45 -3.32
N TYR A 129 13.41 6.84 -2.20
CA TYR A 129 14.58 7.69 -2.18
C TYR A 129 15.79 7.04 -2.88
N LYS A 130 16.01 5.74 -2.64
CA LYS A 130 17.08 4.99 -3.32
C LYS A 130 16.82 4.82 -4.81
N VAL A 131 15.57 4.53 -5.20
CA VAL A 131 15.16 4.46 -6.61
C VAL A 131 15.34 5.83 -7.28
N PHE A 132 14.96 6.92 -6.60
CA PHE A 132 15.22 8.26 -7.11
C PHE A 132 16.69 8.50 -7.41
N ASN A 133 17.61 8.11 -6.53
CA ASN A 133 19.04 8.37 -6.70
C ASN A 133 19.73 7.39 -7.67
N LYS A 134 19.36 6.09 -7.62
CA LYS A 134 20.10 5.00 -8.30
C LYS A 134 19.30 4.28 -9.36
N GLY A 135 17.99 4.52 -9.44
CA GLY A 135 17.12 3.85 -10.40
C GLY A 135 17.40 4.32 -11.82
N LYS A 136 17.32 3.37 -12.75
CA LYS A 136 17.49 3.63 -14.18
C LYS A 136 16.20 4.21 -14.74
N ILE A 137 16.30 5.34 -15.42
CA ILE A 137 15.18 5.98 -16.11
C ILE A 137 14.56 5.00 -17.12
N GLY A 138 13.23 5.00 -17.18
CA GLY A 138 12.46 4.10 -18.05
C GLY A 138 12.18 2.73 -17.46
N GLU A 139 12.73 2.40 -16.30
CA GLU A 139 12.55 1.10 -15.65
C GLU A 139 11.39 1.13 -14.65
N THR A 140 10.83 -0.05 -14.38
CA THR A 140 9.87 -0.30 -13.29
C THR A 140 10.58 -1.06 -12.17
N TYR A 141 10.21 -0.80 -10.91
CA TYR A 141 10.72 -1.49 -9.73
C TYR A 141 9.58 -1.92 -8.81
N ASN A 142 9.50 -3.20 -8.49
CA ASN A 142 8.63 -3.72 -7.45
C ASN A 142 9.23 -3.47 -6.07
N ILE A 143 8.43 -2.91 -5.15
CA ILE A 143 8.83 -2.59 -3.79
C ILE A 143 7.94 -3.32 -2.80
N GLY A 144 8.47 -4.37 -2.17
CA GLY A 144 7.75 -5.18 -1.20
C GLY A 144 8.65 -5.73 -0.10
N SER A 145 8.01 -6.26 0.94
CA SER A 145 8.68 -6.86 2.09
C SER A 145 9.00 -8.35 1.90
N ARG A 146 8.42 -8.97 0.87
CA ARG A 146 8.41 -10.42 0.62
C ARG A 146 7.70 -11.24 1.71
N LYS A 147 6.92 -10.61 2.59
CA LYS A 147 6.12 -11.27 3.63
C LYS A 147 4.64 -11.04 3.41
N ASN A 148 3.94 -12.11 3.11
CA ASN A 148 2.49 -12.13 3.01
C ASN A 148 1.87 -12.51 4.36
N LEU A 149 0.81 -11.82 4.74
CA LEU A 149 -0.04 -12.14 5.88
C LEU A 149 -1.49 -11.89 5.50
N SER A 150 -2.37 -12.77 5.95
CA SER A 150 -3.81 -12.60 5.79
C SER A 150 -4.35 -11.48 6.70
N ASN A 151 -5.53 -10.99 6.38
CA ASN A 151 -6.20 -9.98 7.18
C ASN A 151 -6.47 -10.45 8.61
N ILE A 152 -6.80 -11.75 8.78
CA ILE A 152 -7.01 -12.33 10.10
C ILE A 152 -5.71 -12.45 10.90
N GLU A 153 -4.58 -12.78 10.27
CA GLU A 153 -3.26 -12.82 10.92
C GLU A 153 -2.84 -11.43 11.42
N ILE A 154 -3.03 -10.39 10.60
CA ILE A 154 -2.77 -9.00 11.00
C ILE A 154 -3.61 -8.62 12.21
N SER A 155 -4.90 -8.97 12.20
CA SER A 155 -5.82 -8.66 13.31
C SER A 155 -5.41 -9.35 14.60
N LYS A 156 -5.05 -10.65 14.54
CA LYS A 156 -4.55 -11.40 15.70
C LYS A 156 -3.24 -10.82 16.23
N LYS A 157 -2.30 -10.43 15.34
CA LYS A 157 -1.04 -9.79 15.75
C LYS A 157 -1.27 -8.45 16.43
N LEU A 158 -2.16 -7.61 15.92
CA LEU A 158 -2.51 -6.33 16.53
C LEU A 158 -3.13 -6.51 17.92
N LEU A 159 -4.06 -7.47 18.09
CA LEU A 159 -4.62 -7.80 19.39
C LEU A 159 -3.54 -8.25 20.37
N LYS A 160 -2.62 -9.12 19.94
CA LYS A 160 -1.50 -9.58 20.79
C LYS A 160 -0.61 -8.42 21.22
N ILE A 161 -0.27 -7.52 20.28
CA ILE A 161 0.53 -6.32 20.56
C ILE A 161 -0.20 -5.40 21.54
N SER A 162 -1.49 -5.12 21.28
CA SER A 162 -2.28 -4.20 22.11
C SER A 162 -2.38 -4.65 23.56
N LYS A 163 -2.49 -5.95 23.82
CA LYS A 163 -2.54 -6.53 25.18
C LYS A 163 -1.29 -6.23 26.03
N LYS A 164 -0.16 -5.89 25.41
CA LYS A 164 1.05 -5.47 26.13
C LYS A 164 0.90 -4.07 26.77
N TYR A 165 -0.01 -3.25 26.25
CA TYR A 165 -0.09 -1.82 26.57
C TYR A 165 -1.41 -1.37 27.16
N ILE A 166 -2.49 -2.15 26.90
CA ILE A 166 -3.84 -1.83 27.38
C ILE A 166 -4.61 -3.10 27.74
N THR A 167 -5.56 -2.96 28.66
CA THR A 167 -6.59 -3.96 28.88
C THR A 167 -7.56 -3.92 27.70
N ILE A 168 -7.81 -5.05 27.07
CA ILE A 168 -8.73 -5.17 25.95
C ILE A 168 -10.17 -5.23 26.49
N GLY A 169 -11.03 -4.36 25.99
CA GLY A 169 -12.43 -4.34 26.38
C GLY A 169 -13.23 -5.55 25.84
N SER A 170 -14.36 -5.81 26.42
CA SER A 170 -15.20 -7.00 26.12
C SER A 170 -15.81 -7.01 24.71
N LYS A 171 -15.99 -5.84 24.10
CA LYS A 171 -16.51 -5.67 22.73
C LYS A 171 -15.45 -5.84 21.67
N THR A 172 -14.16 -5.73 22.02
CA THR A 172 -13.05 -5.84 21.09
C THR A 172 -12.78 -7.30 20.72
N LYS A 173 -13.51 -7.81 19.77
CA LYS A 173 -13.39 -9.17 19.22
C LYS A 173 -13.45 -9.14 17.69
N ILE A 174 -12.78 -10.10 17.04
CA ILE A 174 -12.86 -10.28 15.59
C ILE A 174 -14.27 -10.73 15.24
N ILE A 175 -14.88 -10.04 14.29
CA ILE A 175 -16.17 -10.43 13.70
C ILE A 175 -16.00 -10.50 12.19
N PHE A 176 -16.58 -11.54 11.59
CA PHE A 176 -16.61 -11.67 10.14
C PHE A 176 -17.82 -10.94 9.57
N VAL A 177 -17.59 -10.27 8.45
CA VAL A 177 -18.63 -9.46 7.79
C VAL A 177 -18.65 -9.78 6.30
N LYS A 178 -19.78 -9.52 5.62
CA LYS A 178 -19.92 -9.78 4.17
C LYS A 178 -18.73 -9.20 3.40
N ASP A 179 -18.16 -9.99 2.50
CA ASP A 179 -17.04 -9.56 1.67
C ASP A 179 -17.45 -8.52 0.63
N ARG A 180 -16.51 -7.75 0.16
CA ARG A 180 -16.71 -6.75 -0.89
C ARG A 180 -16.62 -7.38 -2.28
N PRO A 181 -17.36 -6.87 -3.28
CA PRO A 181 -17.21 -7.33 -4.66
C PRO A 181 -15.79 -7.14 -5.18
N GLY A 182 -15.30 -8.08 -6.00
CA GLY A 182 -13.99 -7.98 -6.65
C GLY A 182 -12.81 -7.95 -5.69
N HIS A 183 -12.91 -8.62 -4.55
CA HIS A 183 -11.86 -8.65 -3.55
C HIS A 183 -10.85 -9.74 -3.88
N ASP A 184 -9.72 -9.37 -4.47
CA ASP A 184 -8.63 -10.29 -4.79
C ASP A 184 -8.15 -11.06 -3.55
N LEU A 185 -7.80 -12.32 -3.75
CA LEU A 185 -7.36 -13.20 -2.69
C LEU A 185 -5.93 -12.91 -2.24
N ARG A 186 -5.02 -12.69 -3.20
CA ARG A 186 -3.61 -12.56 -2.86
C ARG A 186 -2.83 -11.62 -3.78
N TYR A 187 -2.03 -10.73 -3.20
CA TYR A 187 -0.99 -9.98 -3.90
C TYR A 187 0.40 -10.38 -3.39
N ALA A 188 1.35 -10.59 -4.30
CA ALA A 188 2.70 -10.97 -3.94
C ALA A 188 3.73 -10.50 -4.99
N LEU A 189 4.61 -9.59 -4.60
CA LEU A 189 5.64 -9.02 -5.45
C LEU A 189 6.96 -9.78 -5.34
N ASP A 190 7.63 -9.96 -6.47
CA ASP A 190 9.06 -10.26 -6.48
C ASP A 190 9.85 -8.95 -6.51
N SER A 191 10.52 -8.65 -5.40
CA SER A 191 11.36 -7.46 -5.22
C SER A 191 12.85 -7.77 -5.43
N SER A 192 13.19 -8.80 -6.20
CA SER A 192 14.59 -9.19 -6.46
C SER A 192 15.32 -8.10 -7.24
N LYS A 193 14.68 -7.49 -8.22
CA LYS A 193 15.28 -6.43 -9.05
C LYS A 193 15.75 -5.23 -8.23
N ILE A 194 14.93 -4.70 -7.33
CA ILE A 194 15.34 -3.57 -6.49
C ILE A 194 16.47 -3.97 -5.53
N LYS A 195 16.42 -5.21 -5.00
CA LYS A 195 17.50 -5.74 -4.15
C LYS A 195 18.82 -5.78 -4.92
N ASP A 196 18.81 -6.32 -6.13
CA ASP A 196 20.03 -6.57 -6.91
C ASP A 196 20.59 -5.30 -7.56
N LYS A 197 19.74 -4.45 -8.10
CA LYS A 197 20.16 -3.24 -8.84
C LYS A 197 20.33 -2.01 -7.95
N ILE A 198 19.47 -1.85 -6.93
CA ILE A 198 19.45 -0.67 -6.06
C ILE A 198 20.09 -0.95 -4.70
N LYS A 199 20.35 -2.24 -4.37
CA LYS A 199 20.88 -2.69 -3.07
C LYS A 199 19.98 -2.26 -1.92
N TRP A 200 18.67 -2.43 -2.11
CA TRP A 200 17.64 -2.18 -1.11
C TRP A 200 16.85 -3.44 -0.78
N LYS A 201 16.52 -3.61 0.49
CA LYS A 201 15.55 -4.58 1.00
C LYS A 201 14.82 -3.97 2.20
N SER A 202 13.57 -4.41 2.44
CA SER A 202 12.83 -4.06 3.66
C SER A 202 13.62 -4.51 4.91
N LYS A 203 13.68 -3.64 5.92
CA LYS A 203 14.44 -3.86 7.16
C LYS A 203 13.52 -4.14 8.34
N ILE A 204 12.37 -3.48 8.40
CA ILE A 204 11.43 -3.58 9.51
C ILE A 204 10.57 -4.82 9.30
N ASN A 205 10.62 -5.76 10.24
CA ASN A 205 9.72 -6.91 10.22
C ASN A 205 8.29 -6.49 10.61
N THR A 206 7.31 -7.33 10.25
CA THR A 206 5.89 -6.97 10.42
C THR A 206 5.52 -6.76 11.89
N GLU A 207 6.05 -7.54 12.83
CA GLU A 207 5.72 -7.42 14.25
C GLU A 207 6.23 -6.09 14.82
N GLU A 208 7.47 -5.76 14.55
CA GLU A 208 8.08 -4.48 14.93
C GLU A 208 7.34 -3.29 14.30
N GLY A 209 7.01 -3.38 13.02
CA GLY A 209 6.30 -2.32 12.30
C GLY A 209 4.88 -2.11 12.83
N LEU A 210 4.14 -3.20 13.14
CA LEU A 210 2.82 -3.13 13.74
C LEU A 210 2.88 -2.52 15.15
N GLU A 211 3.87 -2.89 15.96
CA GLU A 211 4.04 -2.33 17.30
C GLU A 211 4.37 -0.83 17.26
N LYS A 212 5.29 -0.41 16.38
CA LYS A 212 5.58 1.01 16.12
C LYS A 212 4.34 1.77 15.67
N THR A 213 3.53 1.15 14.80
CA THR A 213 2.28 1.75 14.30
C THR A 213 1.25 1.89 15.42
N PHE A 214 1.01 0.82 16.19
CA PHE A 214 0.10 0.83 17.33
C PHE A 214 0.51 1.90 18.36
N MET A 215 1.77 1.93 18.75
CA MET A 215 2.30 2.90 19.72
C MET A 215 2.15 4.35 19.25
N TRP A 216 2.31 4.58 17.94
CA TRP A 216 2.10 5.92 17.41
C TRP A 216 0.64 6.36 17.58
N TYR A 217 -0.35 5.55 17.19
CA TYR A 217 -1.77 5.88 17.37
C TYR A 217 -2.18 5.96 18.83
N PHE A 218 -1.64 5.08 19.67
CA PHE A 218 -1.88 5.09 21.11
C PHE A 218 -1.43 6.40 21.76
N LYS A 219 -0.27 6.92 21.40
CA LYS A 219 0.25 8.22 21.88
C LYS A 219 -0.41 9.42 21.20
N ASN A 220 -0.97 9.26 20.02
CA ASN A 220 -1.53 10.34 19.19
C ASN A 220 -3.04 10.17 18.96
N LYS A 221 -3.81 9.87 19.99
CA LYS A 221 -5.27 9.63 19.88
C LYS A 221 -6.03 10.79 19.22
N ASN A 222 -5.53 12.02 19.34
CA ASN A 222 -6.12 13.21 18.73
C ASN A 222 -6.07 13.18 17.20
N TYR A 223 -5.19 12.38 16.60
CA TYR A 223 -5.17 12.16 15.15
C TYR A 223 -6.52 11.67 14.63
N PHE A 224 -7.15 10.72 15.33
CA PHE A 224 -8.48 10.25 14.95
C PHE A 224 -9.57 11.32 15.06
N LYS A 225 -9.42 12.29 15.99
CA LYS A 225 -10.36 13.40 16.16
C LYS A 225 -10.28 14.43 15.02
N SER A 226 -9.13 14.53 14.35
CA SER A 226 -8.93 15.45 13.21
C SER A 226 -9.59 14.95 11.92
N ILE A 227 -10.05 13.69 11.89
CA ILE A 227 -10.68 13.07 10.72
C ILE A 227 -12.17 12.87 11.00
N LYS A 228 -13.02 13.26 10.06
CA LYS A 228 -14.48 13.08 10.21
C LYS A 228 -14.82 11.60 10.33
N LYS A 229 -15.55 11.21 11.38
CA LYS A 229 -15.91 9.80 11.63
C LYS A 229 -16.59 9.12 10.44
N LYS A 230 -17.44 9.84 9.69
CA LYS A 230 -18.08 9.34 8.47
C LYS A 230 -17.09 8.85 7.41
N ASP A 231 -15.86 9.38 7.38
CA ASP A 231 -14.88 9.08 6.34
C ASP A 231 -14.14 7.76 6.60
N PHE A 232 -14.23 7.21 7.81
CA PHE A 232 -13.55 5.94 8.14
C PHE A 232 -14.41 4.92 8.89
N LEU A 233 -15.58 5.29 9.40
CA LEU A 233 -16.52 4.32 10.01
C LEU A 233 -17.36 3.59 8.96
N LYS A 234 -17.66 4.23 7.82
CA LYS A 234 -18.40 3.61 6.73
C LYS A 234 -17.59 2.45 6.14
N ARG A 235 -18.27 1.34 5.86
CA ARG A 235 -17.65 0.19 5.19
C ARG A 235 -17.56 0.49 3.70
N LEU A 236 -16.37 0.34 3.13
CA LEU A 236 -16.17 0.44 1.69
C LEU A 236 -16.82 -0.78 1.00
N GLY A 237 -17.50 -0.54 -0.11
CA GLY A 237 -18.14 -1.58 -0.91
C GLY A 237 -19.56 -1.94 -0.52
N ASN A 238 -20.15 -1.32 0.51
CA ASN A 238 -21.59 -1.34 0.72
C ASN A 238 -22.22 -0.22 -0.11
N TYR A 239 -22.93 -0.62 -1.13
CA TYR A 239 -23.79 0.24 -1.96
C TYR A 239 -25.24 0.06 -1.49
N ASP A 240 -25.47 0.21 -0.16
CA ASP A 240 -26.81 0.31 0.41
C ASP A 240 -27.20 1.78 0.57
#